data_a93fac93ddbb66e3200512c39194c04d
#
_entry.id   a93fac93ddbb66e3200512c39194c04d
#
_cell.length_a   1.000
_cell.length_b   1.000
_cell.length_c   1.000
_cell.angle_alpha   90.00
_cell.angle_beta   90.00
_cell.angle_gamma   90.00
#
_symmetry.space_group_name_H-M   'P 1'
#
loop_
_entity.id
_entity.type
_entity.pdbx_description
1 polymer ?
#
loop_
_entity_poly.entity_id
_entity_poly.type
_entity_poly.pdbx_seq_one_letter_code
_entity_poly.pdbx_strand_id
1 'polypeptide(L)'
;MEKAKVLVTGSGSIVGQGIIKSLKLANNKKDSNLKYEIVAADMNALSAGIYRSDFGTLIPPASSCDYIEFVERICKELGITAIFAGSDEELLPLARVKDQLEGDLGTLILTNPSQVISICIDKWRTFEFLKSNNLPFTESGLPENKEQFIRDFGFPIFVKPRQGHGSLHCYTTNSKEELDSAILAIEKVGWPPILQEYLDGQNVEFTSGITVNKTGKKIMSSIAMKRTIKSGQTYKAFVDDFKEVRKSAEKVALKLGSTNALNVQAKLINDRVKIFEINPRFSATLPIRAVAGINEPDIIFRNNVLDEEIEIDSYQKLVCMRYWNEVYVPYSTYEMTQKIGKVEKANSFTVDYF
;
A
#
# COMPACT_ATOMS: atom_id res chain seq x y z
N MET A 1 -10.07 -28.29 -6.60
CA MET A 1 -9.41 -27.09 -6.04
C MET A 1 -8.97 -26.26 -7.24
N GLU A 2 -9.53 -25.08 -7.37
CA GLU A 2 -9.20 -24.14 -8.43
C GLU A 2 -7.80 -23.56 -8.21
N LYS A 3 -7.04 -23.33 -9.28
CA LYS A 3 -5.72 -22.72 -9.21
C LYS A 3 -5.75 -21.38 -9.95
N ALA A 4 -5.30 -20.33 -9.30
CA ALA A 4 -5.15 -19.01 -9.89
C ALA A 4 -3.68 -18.61 -9.91
N LYS A 5 -3.15 -18.28 -11.07
CA LYS A 5 -1.80 -17.77 -11.20
C LYS A 5 -1.80 -16.26 -11.15
N VAL A 6 -1.11 -15.68 -10.17
CA VAL A 6 -1.13 -14.25 -9.92
C VAL A 6 0.28 -13.66 -9.99
N LEU A 7 0.37 -12.46 -10.56
CA LEU A 7 1.60 -11.67 -10.61
C LEU A 7 1.61 -10.65 -9.46
N VAL A 8 2.67 -10.65 -8.66
CA VAL A 8 2.93 -9.63 -7.64
C VAL A 8 4.16 -8.85 -8.07
N THR A 9 3.98 -7.61 -8.52
CA THR A 9 5.09 -6.72 -8.89
C THR A 9 5.66 -6.02 -7.66
N GLY A 10 6.81 -5.33 -7.76
CA GLY A 10 7.46 -4.68 -6.62
C GLY A 10 7.65 -5.62 -5.41
N SER A 11 7.97 -6.88 -5.66
CA SER A 11 7.96 -7.97 -4.68
C SER A 11 9.02 -7.84 -3.58
N GLY A 12 10.02 -6.99 -3.76
CA GLY A 12 11.02 -6.62 -2.76
C GLY A 12 10.53 -5.56 -1.78
N SER A 13 9.51 -4.79 -2.13
CA SER A 13 8.88 -3.82 -1.25
C SER A 13 8.17 -4.51 -0.08
N ILE A 14 7.96 -3.77 1.01
CA ILE A 14 7.19 -4.29 2.16
C ILE A 14 5.71 -4.52 1.84
N VAL A 15 5.17 -3.85 0.81
CA VAL A 15 3.79 -4.06 0.32
C VAL A 15 3.74 -5.34 -0.51
N GLY A 16 4.62 -5.50 -1.50
CA GLY A 16 4.72 -6.71 -2.32
C GLY A 16 4.97 -7.97 -1.49
N GLN A 17 5.92 -7.92 -0.54
CA GLN A 17 6.12 -9.00 0.43
C GLN A 17 4.86 -9.27 1.27
N GLY A 18 4.13 -8.20 1.65
CA GLY A 18 2.87 -8.29 2.38
C GLY A 18 1.79 -9.02 1.59
N ILE A 19 1.67 -8.74 0.29
CA ILE A 19 0.75 -9.43 -0.62
C ILE A 19 1.11 -10.91 -0.72
N ILE A 20 2.38 -11.24 -0.99
CA ILE A 20 2.87 -12.63 -1.07
C ILE A 20 2.55 -13.40 0.22
N LYS A 21 2.86 -12.82 1.38
CA LYS A 21 2.56 -13.43 2.69
C LYS A 21 1.06 -13.68 2.88
N SER A 22 0.21 -12.74 2.49
CA SER A 22 -1.24 -12.83 2.62
C SER A 22 -1.83 -13.90 1.69
N LEU A 23 -1.36 -14.00 0.44
CA LEU A 23 -1.76 -15.05 -0.48
C LEU A 23 -1.30 -16.44 -0.02
N LYS A 24 -0.10 -16.56 0.54
CA LYS A 24 0.37 -17.80 1.17
C LYS A 24 -0.46 -18.20 2.39
N LEU A 25 -0.89 -17.24 3.21
CA LEU A 25 -1.83 -17.51 4.31
C LEU A 25 -3.17 -18.00 3.78
N ALA A 26 -3.69 -17.44 2.67
CA ALA A 26 -4.90 -17.96 2.03
C ALA A 26 -4.70 -19.40 1.53
N ASN A 27 -3.53 -19.72 0.95
CA ASN A 27 -3.20 -21.08 0.52
C ASN A 27 -3.16 -22.10 1.67
N ASN A 28 -2.89 -21.66 2.90
CA ASN A 28 -2.81 -22.54 4.07
C ASN A 28 -4.17 -22.80 4.72
N LYS A 29 -5.24 -22.13 4.29
CA LYS A 29 -6.60 -22.43 4.79
C LYS A 29 -7.06 -23.80 4.29
N LYS A 30 -7.44 -24.70 5.21
CA LYS A 30 -7.83 -26.08 4.90
C LYS A 30 -9.09 -26.15 4.01
N ASP A 31 -10.04 -25.26 4.24
CA ASP A 31 -11.34 -25.26 3.56
C ASP A 31 -11.35 -24.33 2.32
N SER A 32 -10.20 -23.86 1.85
CA SER A 32 -10.12 -23.04 0.67
C SER A 32 -10.29 -23.89 -0.60
N ASN A 33 -11.25 -23.50 -1.43
CA ASN A 33 -11.44 -24.08 -2.78
C ASN A 33 -10.44 -23.51 -3.82
N LEU A 34 -9.69 -22.47 -3.45
CA LEU A 34 -8.76 -21.73 -4.30
C LEU A 34 -7.32 -21.86 -3.79
N LYS A 35 -6.37 -22.01 -4.72
CA LYS A 35 -4.93 -21.94 -4.46
C LYS A 35 -4.26 -20.95 -5.41
N TYR A 36 -3.44 -20.08 -4.84
CA TYR A 36 -2.64 -19.11 -5.59
C TYR A 36 -1.28 -19.70 -5.95
N GLU A 37 -0.97 -19.72 -7.24
CA GLU A 37 0.39 -19.87 -7.74
C GLU A 37 0.97 -18.45 -7.92
N ILE A 38 2.00 -18.12 -7.18
CA ILE A 38 2.50 -16.76 -7.05
C ILE A 38 3.72 -16.56 -7.94
N VAL A 39 3.60 -15.67 -8.92
CA VAL A 39 4.69 -15.13 -9.71
C VAL A 39 5.10 -13.81 -9.09
N ALA A 40 6.35 -13.68 -8.66
CA ALA A 40 6.88 -12.44 -8.10
C ALA A 40 7.80 -11.74 -9.09
N ALA A 41 7.60 -10.45 -9.30
CA ALA A 41 8.42 -9.63 -10.17
C ALA A 41 9.03 -8.44 -9.42
N ASP A 42 10.30 -8.14 -9.70
CA ASP A 42 11.02 -7.00 -9.12
C ASP A 42 12.16 -6.56 -10.03
N MET A 43 12.60 -5.32 -9.89
CA MET A 43 13.76 -4.81 -10.63
C MET A 43 15.11 -5.26 -10.05
N ASN A 44 15.11 -5.76 -8.80
CA ASN A 44 16.34 -6.09 -8.06
C ASN A 44 16.39 -7.57 -7.72
N ALA A 45 17.45 -8.27 -8.15
CA ALA A 45 17.69 -9.66 -7.82
C ALA A 45 17.87 -9.94 -6.30
N LEU A 46 18.12 -8.91 -5.48
CA LEU A 46 18.18 -9.02 -4.00
C LEU A 46 16.81 -8.89 -3.33
N SER A 47 15.72 -8.91 -4.10
CA SER A 47 14.35 -8.85 -3.56
C SER A 47 13.91 -10.20 -2.99
N ALA A 48 13.68 -10.28 -1.70
CA ALA A 48 13.30 -11.53 -1.01
C ALA A 48 12.02 -12.17 -1.59
N GLY A 49 11.09 -11.36 -2.09
CA GLY A 49 9.83 -11.84 -2.69
C GLY A 49 10.05 -12.77 -3.87
N ILE A 50 11.06 -12.52 -4.72
CA ILE A 50 11.43 -13.36 -5.87
C ILE A 50 11.70 -14.81 -5.42
N TYR A 51 12.42 -14.98 -4.33
CA TYR A 51 12.82 -16.31 -3.83
C TYR A 51 11.78 -16.96 -2.91
N ARG A 52 10.74 -16.24 -2.52
CA ARG A 52 9.66 -16.71 -1.64
C ARG A 52 8.36 -16.99 -2.38
N SER A 53 8.36 -16.95 -3.69
CA SER A 53 7.25 -17.24 -4.60
C SER A 53 7.47 -18.55 -5.36
N ASP A 54 6.47 -18.98 -6.14
CA ASP A 54 6.57 -20.20 -6.96
C ASP A 54 7.42 -19.94 -8.19
N PHE A 55 7.38 -18.71 -8.72
CA PHE A 55 8.21 -18.25 -9.83
C PHE A 55 8.64 -16.80 -9.56
N GLY A 56 9.91 -16.49 -9.81
CA GLY A 56 10.48 -15.16 -9.70
C GLY A 56 11.03 -14.65 -11.02
N THR A 57 10.85 -13.36 -11.31
CA THR A 57 11.39 -12.73 -12.53
C THR A 57 11.85 -11.32 -12.28
N LEU A 58 12.89 -10.90 -13.01
CA LEU A 58 13.32 -9.52 -13.04
C LEU A 58 12.53 -8.75 -14.10
N ILE A 59 12.14 -7.53 -13.75
CA ILE A 59 11.45 -6.58 -14.63
C ILE A 59 12.16 -5.22 -14.55
N PRO A 60 12.04 -4.36 -15.58
CA PRO A 60 12.54 -3.00 -15.48
C PRO A 60 11.76 -2.19 -14.42
N PRO A 61 12.32 -1.07 -13.95
CA PRO A 61 11.61 -0.18 -13.04
C PRO A 61 10.34 0.41 -13.69
N ALA A 62 9.33 0.72 -12.89
CA ALA A 62 8.05 1.25 -13.38
C ALA A 62 8.15 2.57 -14.16
N SER A 63 9.26 3.30 -14.01
CA SER A 63 9.60 4.51 -14.78
C SER A 63 10.16 4.22 -16.17
N SER A 64 10.51 2.97 -16.49
CA SER A 64 11.03 2.60 -17.80
C SER A 64 9.92 2.52 -18.83
N CYS A 65 10.22 2.90 -20.08
CA CYS A 65 9.27 2.89 -21.18
C CYS A 65 8.84 1.47 -21.60
N ASP A 66 9.66 0.47 -21.30
CA ASP A 66 9.43 -0.94 -21.61
C ASP A 66 8.76 -1.72 -20.45
N TYR A 67 8.49 -1.06 -19.30
CA TYR A 67 7.89 -1.71 -18.13
C TYR A 67 6.58 -2.45 -18.46
N ILE A 68 5.66 -1.79 -19.15
CA ILE A 68 4.35 -2.37 -19.49
C ILE A 68 4.52 -3.54 -20.47
N GLU A 69 5.38 -3.43 -21.48
CA GLU A 69 5.67 -4.52 -22.42
C GLU A 69 6.20 -5.76 -21.69
N PHE A 70 7.08 -5.58 -20.69
CA PHE A 70 7.56 -6.68 -19.85
C PHE A 70 6.45 -7.34 -19.04
N VAL A 71 5.57 -6.55 -18.44
CA VAL A 71 4.41 -7.05 -17.69
C VAL A 71 3.47 -7.85 -18.61
N GLU A 72 3.14 -7.31 -19.79
CA GLU A 72 2.32 -7.98 -20.80
C GLU A 72 2.90 -9.32 -21.20
N ARG A 73 4.20 -9.35 -21.50
CA ARG A 73 4.91 -10.58 -21.87
C ARG A 73 4.84 -11.63 -20.78
N ILE A 74 5.07 -11.26 -19.52
CA ILE A 74 4.97 -12.18 -18.38
C ILE A 74 3.54 -12.73 -18.26
N CYS A 75 2.54 -11.87 -18.38
CA CYS A 75 1.13 -12.26 -18.30
C CYS A 75 0.78 -13.28 -19.38
N LYS A 76 1.22 -13.03 -20.61
CA LYS A 76 0.98 -13.91 -21.77
C LYS A 76 1.75 -15.24 -21.66
N GLU A 77 3.05 -15.19 -21.34
CA GLU A 77 3.90 -16.39 -21.24
C GLU A 77 3.47 -17.33 -20.11
N LEU A 78 3.05 -16.77 -18.98
CA LEU A 78 2.75 -17.55 -17.79
C LEU A 78 1.25 -17.77 -17.54
N GLY A 79 0.37 -17.15 -18.35
CA GLY A 79 -1.08 -17.26 -18.15
C GLY A 79 -1.54 -16.64 -16.82
N ILE A 80 -1.16 -15.40 -16.56
CA ILE A 80 -1.52 -14.69 -15.32
C ILE A 80 -3.00 -14.32 -15.32
N THR A 81 -3.70 -14.68 -14.26
CA THR A 81 -5.12 -14.32 -14.05
C THR A 81 -5.29 -12.90 -13.53
N ALA A 82 -4.42 -12.49 -12.60
CA ALA A 82 -4.52 -11.14 -12.01
C ALA A 82 -3.15 -10.60 -11.57
N ILE A 83 -3.03 -9.26 -11.59
CA ILE A 83 -1.84 -8.50 -11.17
C ILE A 83 -2.14 -7.75 -9.87
N PHE A 84 -1.24 -7.87 -8.90
CA PHE A 84 -1.19 -7.08 -7.68
C PHE A 84 0.02 -6.14 -7.73
N ALA A 85 -0.21 -4.83 -7.70
CA ALA A 85 0.85 -3.83 -7.61
C ALA A 85 1.45 -3.80 -6.19
N GLY A 86 2.74 -4.02 -6.07
CA GLY A 86 3.46 -4.04 -4.80
C GLY A 86 4.17 -2.73 -4.45
N SER A 87 4.22 -1.75 -5.35
CA SER A 87 4.82 -0.44 -5.10
C SER A 87 3.92 0.72 -5.54
N ASP A 88 4.16 1.90 -4.99
CA ASP A 88 3.39 3.11 -5.31
C ASP A 88 3.68 3.57 -6.75
N GLU A 89 4.91 3.38 -7.24
CA GLU A 89 5.38 3.77 -8.57
C GLU A 89 4.66 3.02 -9.69
N GLU A 90 4.21 1.80 -9.43
CA GLU A 90 3.54 0.93 -10.41
C GLU A 90 2.05 1.23 -10.58
N LEU A 91 1.43 1.92 -9.61
CA LEU A 91 -0.02 2.10 -9.58
C LEU A 91 -0.57 2.85 -10.80
N LEU A 92 -0.01 4.03 -11.14
CA LEU A 92 -0.48 4.81 -12.28
C LEU A 92 -0.16 4.17 -13.62
N PRO A 93 1.08 3.67 -13.87
CA PRO A 93 1.36 2.94 -15.10
C PRO A 93 0.39 1.77 -15.35
N LEU A 94 0.16 0.93 -14.35
CA LEU A 94 -0.75 -0.20 -14.47
C LEU A 94 -2.21 0.23 -14.63
N ALA A 95 -2.67 1.23 -13.86
CA ALA A 95 -4.05 1.70 -13.95
C ALA A 95 -4.39 2.35 -15.30
N ARG A 96 -3.40 2.92 -16.00
CA ARG A 96 -3.60 3.54 -17.33
C ARG A 96 -3.81 2.52 -18.45
N VAL A 97 -3.22 1.34 -18.31
CA VAL A 97 -3.31 0.26 -19.31
C VAL A 97 -4.30 -0.83 -18.90
N LYS A 98 -5.03 -0.60 -17.81
CA LYS A 98 -5.93 -1.60 -17.21
C LYS A 98 -6.90 -2.18 -18.24
N ASP A 99 -7.70 -1.32 -18.88
CA ASP A 99 -8.74 -1.75 -19.83
C ASP A 99 -8.14 -2.48 -21.04
N GLN A 100 -6.97 -2.04 -21.51
CA GLN A 100 -6.25 -2.67 -22.61
C GLN A 100 -5.78 -4.08 -22.20
N LEU A 101 -5.06 -4.22 -21.09
CA LEU A 101 -4.53 -5.53 -20.65
C LEU A 101 -5.66 -6.52 -20.29
N GLU A 102 -6.72 -6.04 -19.68
CA GLU A 102 -7.90 -6.85 -19.37
C GLU A 102 -8.58 -7.33 -20.65
N GLY A 103 -8.71 -6.46 -21.66
CA GLY A 103 -9.31 -6.81 -22.96
C GLY A 103 -8.45 -7.75 -23.80
N ASP A 104 -7.16 -7.48 -23.92
CA ASP A 104 -6.25 -8.22 -24.81
C ASP A 104 -5.82 -9.57 -24.24
N LEU A 105 -5.65 -9.68 -22.92
CA LEU A 105 -5.07 -10.87 -22.26
C LEU A 105 -6.02 -11.57 -21.29
N GLY A 106 -7.14 -10.97 -20.94
CA GLY A 106 -8.01 -11.46 -19.86
C GLY A 106 -7.37 -11.40 -18.47
N THR A 107 -6.25 -10.68 -18.32
CA THR A 107 -5.54 -10.52 -17.05
C THR A 107 -6.06 -9.32 -16.30
N LEU A 108 -6.66 -9.51 -15.13
CA LEU A 108 -7.21 -8.41 -14.33
C LEU A 108 -6.13 -7.64 -13.58
N ILE A 109 -6.18 -6.31 -13.63
CA ILE A 109 -5.30 -5.44 -12.84
C ILE A 109 -6.02 -4.98 -11.56
N LEU A 110 -5.59 -5.52 -10.43
CA LEU A 110 -6.21 -5.28 -9.12
C LEU A 110 -5.70 -3.98 -8.48
N THR A 111 -6.02 -2.85 -9.14
CA THR A 111 -5.71 -1.49 -8.67
C THR A 111 -6.98 -0.64 -8.62
N ASN A 112 -6.92 0.47 -7.90
CA ASN A 112 -7.94 1.49 -7.95
C ASN A 112 -7.97 2.21 -9.32
N PRO A 113 -9.07 2.87 -9.69
CA PRO A 113 -9.13 3.71 -10.89
C PRO A 113 -8.05 4.80 -10.86
N SER A 114 -7.52 5.17 -12.02
CA SER A 114 -6.46 6.18 -12.15
C SER A 114 -6.82 7.53 -11.51
N GLN A 115 -8.11 7.92 -11.52
CA GLN A 115 -8.58 9.13 -10.86
C GLN A 115 -8.43 9.05 -9.33
N VAL A 116 -8.81 7.93 -8.72
CA VAL A 116 -8.63 7.69 -7.27
C VAL A 116 -7.15 7.72 -6.90
N ILE A 117 -6.33 7.05 -7.70
CA ILE A 117 -4.88 7.04 -7.50
C ILE A 117 -4.33 8.47 -7.57
N SER A 118 -4.69 9.24 -8.58
CA SER A 118 -4.20 10.61 -8.79
C SER A 118 -4.58 11.58 -7.66
N ILE A 119 -5.72 11.38 -7.00
CA ILE A 119 -6.10 12.15 -5.81
C ILE A 119 -5.22 11.76 -4.62
N CYS A 120 -5.03 10.46 -4.41
CA CYS A 120 -4.41 9.95 -3.19
C CYS A 120 -2.88 10.10 -3.17
N ILE A 121 -2.18 10.01 -4.31
CA ILE A 121 -0.73 10.15 -4.37
C ILE A 121 -0.24 11.60 -4.13
N ASP A 122 -1.11 12.59 -4.30
CA ASP A 122 -0.84 14.00 -4.02
C ASP A 122 -1.57 14.43 -2.75
N LYS A 123 -0.82 14.71 -1.69
CA LYS A 123 -1.37 15.07 -0.37
C LYS A 123 -2.16 16.38 -0.38
N TRP A 124 -1.85 17.30 -1.31
CA TRP A 124 -2.64 18.51 -1.50
C TRP A 124 -4.01 18.18 -2.11
N ARG A 125 -4.07 17.38 -3.17
CA ARG A 125 -5.33 16.93 -3.75
C ARG A 125 -6.15 16.09 -2.77
N THR A 126 -5.48 15.27 -1.96
CA THR A 126 -6.13 14.52 -0.86
C THR A 126 -6.80 15.48 0.13
N PHE A 127 -6.11 16.53 0.57
CA PHE A 127 -6.66 17.54 1.47
C PHE A 127 -7.85 18.26 0.84
N GLU A 128 -7.72 18.76 -0.39
CA GLU A 128 -8.81 19.43 -1.12
C GLU A 128 -10.04 18.52 -1.26
N PHE A 129 -9.83 17.25 -1.61
CA PHE A 129 -10.90 16.26 -1.71
C PHE A 129 -11.60 16.03 -0.36
N LEU A 130 -10.86 15.81 0.70
CA LEU A 130 -11.43 15.57 2.02
C LEU A 130 -12.23 16.78 2.51
N LYS A 131 -11.67 17.98 2.38
CA LYS A 131 -12.28 19.24 2.80
C LYS A 131 -13.56 19.55 2.02
N SER A 132 -13.52 19.46 0.69
CA SER A 132 -14.69 19.71 -0.18
C SER A 132 -15.85 18.73 0.00
N ASN A 133 -15.56 17.54 0.54
CA ASN A 133 -16.56 16.52 0.83
C ASN A 133 -16.98 16.41 2.29
N ASN A 134 -16.57 17.37 3.14
CA ASN A 134 -16.84 17.39 4.59
C ASN A 134 -16.41 16.08 5.30
N LEU A 135 -15.29 15.50 4.88
CA LEU A 135 -14.67 14.34 5.49
C LEU A 135 -13.61 14.78 6.49
N PRO A 136 -13.23 13.97 7.47
CA PRO A 136 -12.13 14.29 8.37
C PRO A 136 -10.83 14.53 7.61
N PHE A 137 -10.14 15.61 7.91
CA PHE A 137 -8.86 15.98 7.30
C PHE A 137 -7.91 16.63 8.30
N THR A 138 -6.66 16.74 7.91
CA THR A 138 -5.63 17.53 8.57
C THR A 138 -5.45 18.83 7.80
N GLU A 139 -5.52 19.97 8.48
CA GLU A 139 -5.35 21.28 7.82
C GLU A 139 -4.00 21.33 7.13
N SER A 140 -4.04 21.79 5.89
CA SER A 140 -2.87 21.81 5.01
C SER A 140 -2.79 23.11 4.23
N GLY A 141 -1.57 23.54 3.91
CA GLY A 141 -1.28 24.75 3.16
C GLY A 141 -0.14 24.54 2.17
N LEU A 142 -0.06 25.43 1.19
CA LEU A 142 1.06 25.46 0.25
C LEU A 142 2.07 26.53 0.67
N PRO A 143 3.35 26.42 0.28
CA PRO A 143 4.42 27.35 0.66
C PRO A 143 4.12 28.82 0.39
N GLU A 144 3.43 29.13 -0.70
CA GLU A 144 3.01 30.48 -1.07
C GLU A 144 2.07 31.11 -0.06
N ASN A 145 1.37 30.32 0.73
CA ASN A 145 0.43 30.78 1.77
C ASN A 145 1.00 30.59 3.20
N LYS A 146 2.31 30.38 3.35
CA LYS A 146 2.94 30.05 4.64
C LYS A 146 2.69 31.07 5.74
N GLU A 147 2.70 32.36 5.42
CA GLU A 147 2.48 33.42 6.41
C GLU A 147 1.05 33.37 6.98
N GLN A 148 0.06 33.07 6.16
CA GLN A 148 -1.31 32.87 6.63
C GLN A 148 -1.40 31.60 7.47
N PHE A 149 -0.75 30.50 7.03
CA PHE A 149 -0.75 29.23 7.74
C PHE A 149 -0.12 29.35 9.13
N ILE A 150 0.98 30.12 9.25
CA ILE A 150 1.60 30.44 10.55
C ILE A 150 0.65 31.20 11.46
N ARG A 151 -0.07 32.21 10.93
CA ARG A 151 -1.05 32.97 11.73
C ARG A 151 -2.20 32.12 12.23
N ASP A 152 -2.68 31.19 11.42
CA ASP A 152 -3.86 30.38 11.73
C ASP A 152 -3.56 29.24 12.71
N PHE A 153 -2.37 28.62 12.60
CA PHE A 153 -2.03 27.38 13.32
C PHE A 153 -0.84 27.51 14.28
N GLY A 154 0.00 28.54 14.12
CA GLY A 154 1.23 28.69 14.91
C GLY A 154 2.25 27.57 14.65
N PHE A 155 3.25 27.52 15.51
CA PHE A 155 4.25 26.43 15.53
C PHE A 155 3.95 25.45 16.67
N PRO A 156 4.37 24.18 16.54
CA PRO A 156 5.11 23.60 15.41
C PRO A 156 4.26 23.37 14.16
N ILE A 157 4.92 23.36 12.97
CA ILE A 157 4.32 23.04 11.68
C ILE A 157 5.02 21.79 11.11
N PHE A 158 4.24 20.88 10.55
CA PHE A 158 4.78 19.70 9.87
C PHE A 158 4.91 19.97 8.37
N VAL A 159 6.10 19.71 7.80
CA VAL A 159 6.40 19.95 6.39
C VAL A 159 6.85 18.64 5.76
N LYS A 160 6.30 18.32 4.59
CA LYS A 160 6.62 17.08 3.86
C LYS A 160 6.44 17.25 2.35
N PRO A 161 6.99 16.35 1.52
CA PRO A 161 6.68 16.33 0.10
C PRO A 161 5.18 16.04 -0.17
N ARG A 162 4.59 16.71 -1.15
CA ARG A 162 3.23 16.45 -1.63
C ARG A 162 3.10 15.01 -2.14
N GLN A 163 4.11 14.53 -2.84
CA GLN A 163 4.22 13.15 -3.33
C GLN A 163 5.40 12.47 -2.63
N GLY A 164 5.35 11.15 -2.49
CA GLY A 164 6.40 10.37 -1.84
C GLY A 164 5.89 9.55 -0.64
N HIS A 165 6.72 8.64 -0.20
CA HIS A 165 6.43 7.63 0.81
C HIS A 165 7.61 7.45 1.78
N GLY A 166 7.43 6.63 2.83
CA GLY A 166 8.51 6.23 3.74
C GLY A 166 9.00 7.33 4.68
N SER A 167 8.25 8.41 4.88
CA SER A 167 8.61 9.55 5.74
C SER A 167 9.93 10.25 5.31
N LEU A 168 10.32 10.16 4.06
CA LEU A 168 11.48 10.86 3.52
C LEU A 168 11.19 12.36 3.45
N HIS A 169 12.17 13.18 3.84
CA HIS A 169 12.08 14.64 3.85
C HIS A 169 10.84 15.19 4.60
N CYS A 170 10.49 14.55 5.72
CA CYS A 170 9.46 15.04 6.63
C CYS A 170 10.10 15.77 7.82
N TYR A 171 9.65 16.99 8.08
CA TYR A 171 10.24 17.88 9.10
C TYR A 171 9.15 18.40 10.03
N THR A 172 9.44 18.47 11.32
CA THR A 172 8.70 19.29 12.29
C THR A 172 9.49 20.57 12.50
N THR A 173 8.87 21.72 12.28
CA THR A 173 9.52 23.03 12.34
C THR A 173 8.93 23.86 13.46
N ASN A 174 9.77 24.54 14.25
CA ASN A 174 9.39 25.29 15.44
C ASN A 174 9.55 26.80 15.27
N SER A 175 10.11 27.23 14.14
CA SER A 175 10.29 28.64 13.79
C SER A 175 10.11 28.86 12.29
N LYS A 176 10.02 30.10 11.88
CA LYS A 176 9.92 30.49 10.48
C LYS A 176 11.20 30.14 9.70
N GLU A 177 12.36 30.30 10.32
CA GLU A 177 13.66 29.95 9.74
C GLU A 177 13.80 28.45 9.49
N GLU A 178 13.32 27.61 10.44
CA GLU A 178 13.27 26.16 10.26
C GLU A 178 12.29 25.78 9.16
N LEU A 179 11.12 26.44 9.08
CA LEU A 179 10.11 26.22 8.05
C LEU A 179 10.67 26.53 6.66
N ASP A 180 11.31 27.68 6.48
CA ASP A 180 11.92 28.07 5.21
C ASP A 180 13.03 27.10 4.79
N SER A 181 13.85 26.66 5.75
CA SER A 181 14.91 25.68 5.52
C SER A 181 14.34 24.31 5.10
N ALA A 182 13.25 23.85 5.72
CA ALA A 182 12.60 22.60 5.39
C ALA A 182 11.96 22.62 3.98
N ILE A 183 11.29 23.73 3.64
CA ILE A 183 10.74 23.96 2.29
C ILE A 183 11.85 23.85 1.25
N LEU A 184 12.93 24.61 1.42
CA LEU A 184 14.08 24.60 0.50
C LEU A 184 14.74 23.21 0.39
N ALA A 185 14.82 22.45 1.48
CA ALA A 185 15.40 21.11 1.46
C ALA A 185 14.57 20.13 0.62
N ILE A 186 13.24 20.25 0.63
CA ILE A 186 12.34 19.44 -0.19
C ILE A 186 12.42 19.87 -1.66
N GLU A 187 12.42 21.18 -1.92
CA GLU A 187 12.52 21.71 -3.29
C GLU A 187 13.85 21.35 -3.98
N LYS A 188 14.97 21.36 -3.23
CA LYS A 188 16.29 20.95 -3.74
C LYS A 188 16.36 19.53 -4.26
N VAL A 189 15.52 18.63 -3.77
CA VAL A 189 15.43 17.26 -4.28
C VAL A 189 14.34 17.11 -5.36
N GLY A 190 13.79 18.22 -5.83
CA GLY A 190 12.83 18.28 -6.95
C GLY A 190 11.39 17.94 -6.56
N TRP A 191 11.05 17.98 -5.28
CA TRP A 191 9.70 17.67 -4.81
C TRP A 191 8.96 18.93 -4.33
N PRO A 192 7.67 19.10 -4.69
CA PRO A 192 6.86 20.19 -4.16
C PRO A 192 6.50 19.91 -2.70
N PRO A 193 6.73 20.86 -1.77
CA PRO A 193 6.37 20.70 -0.37
C PRO A 193 4.90 21.01 -0.09
N ILE A 194 4.40 20.50 1.06
CA ILE A 194 3.12 20.84 1.69
C ILE A 194 3.35 21.08 3.17
N LEU A 195 2.66 22.08 3.70
CA LEU A 195 2.56 22.38 5.12
C LEU A 195 1.35 21.65 5.71
N GLN A 196 1.48 21.12 6.92
CA GLN A 196 0.33 20.58 7.67
C GLN A 196 0.35 21.03 9.12
N GLU A 197 -0.84 21.20 9.71
CA GLU A 197 -0.95 21.39 11.15
C GLU A 197 -0.21 20.28 11.88
N TYR A 198 0.52 20.62 12.93
CA TYR A 198 1.18 19.61 13.75
C TYR A 198 0.15 18.89 14.60
N LEU A 199 0.04 17.60 14.41
CA LEU A 199 -0.86 16.76 15.18
C LEU A 199 -0.12 16.24 16.42
N ASP A 200 -0.24 16.96 17.54
CA ASP A 200 0.28 16.50 18.82
C ASP A 200 -0.58 15.32 19.32
N GLY A 201 0.02 14.19 19.49
CA GLY A 201 -0.70 12.97 19.87
C GLY A 201 0.25 11.81 20.17
N GLN A 202 1.15 11.99 21.14
CA GLN A 202 1.94 10.91 21.77
C GLN A 202 2.45 9.81 20.80
N ASN A 203 2.81 10.18 19.56
CA ASN A 203 3.26 9.25 18.51
C ASN A 203 2.28 8.09 18.20
N VAL A 204 0.99 8.27 18.47
CA VAL A 204 -0.04 7.27 18.22
C VAL A 204 -0.70 7.58 16.88
N GLU A 205 -0.48 6.69 15.93
CA GLU A 205 -1.12 6.75 14.63
C GLU A 205 -2.03 5.55 14.42
N PHE A 206 -3.06 5.77 13.62
CA PHE A 206 -3.95 4.73 13.15
C PHE A 206 -3.74 4.47 11.66
N THR A 207 -3.84 3.21 11.27
CA THR A 207 -3.89 2.80 9.88
C THR A 207 -5.09 1.90 9.68
N SER A 208 -5.93 2.24 8.71
CA SER A 208 -7.14 1.49 8.39
C SER A 208 -7.04 0.91 6.99
N GLY A 209 -7.32 -0.38 6.85
CA GLY A 209 -7.47 -1.05 5.57
C GLY A 209 -8.94 -1.19 5.23
N ILE A 210 -9.28 -0.82 4.02
CA ILE A 210 -10.63 -0.92 3.49
C ILE A 210 -10.56 -1.65 2.16
N THR A 211 -11.44 -2.65 1.96
CA THR A 211 -11.66 -3.24 0.65
C THR A 211 -13.04 -2.86 0.15
N VAL A 212 -13.10 -2.32 -1.06
CA VAL A 212 -14.35 -1.95 -1.73
C VAL A 212 -14.55 -2.88 -2.91
N ASN A 213 -15.79 -3.29 -3.15
CA ASN A 213 -16.11 -4.17 -4.25
C ASN A 213 -15.84 -3.52 -5.63
N LYS A 214 -15.72 -4.32 -6.66
CA LYS A 214 -15.42 -3.87 -8.04
C LYS A 214 -16.37 -2.82 -8.61
N THR A 215 -17.59 -2.70 -8.06
CA THR A 215 -18.55 -1.67 -8.47
C THR A 215 -18.39 -0.34 -7.71
N GLY A 216 -17.54 -0.27 -6.69
CA GLY A 216 -17.33 0.93 -5.86
C GLY A 216 -18.47 1.25 -4.89
N LYS A 217 -19.42 0.35 -4.70
CA LYS A 217 -20.67 0.65 -3.97
C LYS A 217 -20.76 0.02 -2.58
N LYS A 218 -19.96 -1.01 -2.31
CA LYS A 218 -20.04 -1.79 -1.06
C LYS A 218 -18.68 -1.99 -0.43
N ILE A 219 -18.58 -1.74 0.88
CA ILE A 219 -17.42 -2.13 1.68
C ILE A 219 -17.50 -3.65 1.90
N MET A 220 -16.46 -4.36 1.49
CA MET A 220 -16.35 -5.81 1.71
C MET A 220 -15.70 -6.12 3.05
N SER A 221 -14.73 -5.33 3.45
CA SER A 221 -14.09 -5.42 4.77
C SER A 221 -13.49 -4.08 5.19
N SER A 222 -13.40 -3.87 6.48
CA SER A 222 -12.66 -2.74 7.06
C SER A 222 -12.04 -3.14 8.38
N ILE A 223 -10.78 -2.74 8.60
CA ILE A 223 -10.01 -3.02 9.80
C ILE A 223 -9.14 -1.81 10.14
N ALA A 224 -9.12 -1.43 11.42
CA ALA A 224 -8.25 -0.38 11.92
C ALA A 224 -7.27 -0.92 12.96
N MET A 225 -6.10 -0.32 13.03
CA MET A 225 -5.12 -0.62 14.06
C MET A 225 -4.39 0.65 14.52
N LYS A 226 -4.13 0.72 15.82
CA LYS A 226 -3.19 1.66 16.39
C LYS A 226 -1.78 1.15 16.18
N ARG A 227 -0.83 2.04 15.82
CA ARG A 227 0.54 1.63 15.51
C ARG A 227 1.59 2.56 16.10
N THR A 228 2.76 2.01 16.36
CA THR A 228 4.00 2.78 16.52
C THR A 228 4.86 2.59 15.28
N ILE A 229 5.64 3.63 14.94
CA ILE A 229 6.47 3.67 13.75
C ILE A 229 7.94 3.60 14.16
N LYS A 230 8.73 2.87 13.36
CA LYS A 230 10.19 2.90 13.39
C LYS A 230 10.68 2.94 11.95
N SER A 231 11.54 3.94 11.63
CA SER A 231 12.07 4.14 10.26
C SER A 231 10.95 4.19 9.18
N GLY A 232 9.88 4.97 9.43
CA GLY A 232 8.76 5.14 8.50
C GLY A 232 7.80 3.95 8.39
N GLN A 233 8.04 2.87 9.15
CA GLN A 233 7.27 1.63 9.04
C GLN A 233 6.57 1.27 10.35
N THR A 234 5.43 0.59 10.25
CA THR A 234 4.76 0.03 11.43
C THR A 234 5.68 -0.97 12.11
N TYR A 235 6.02 -0.71 13.35
CA TYR A 235 6.88 -1.56 14.19
C TYR A 235 6.07 -2.41 15.17
N LYS A 236 5.13 -1.77 15.89
CA LYS A 236 4.15 -2.46 16.74
C LYS A 236 2.76 -2.06 16.29
N ALA A 237 1.82 -2.97 16.33
CA ALA A 237 0.43 -2.72 15.98
C ALA A 237 -0.52 -3.38 16.98
N PHE A 238 -1.60 -2.66 17.30
CA PHE A 238 -2.67 -3.11 18.15
C PHE A 238 -3.94 -3.12 17.31
N VAL A 239 -4.45 -4.29 17.01
CA VAL A 239 -5.72 -4.48 16.29
C VAL A 239 -6.84 -4.50 17.32
N ASP A 240 -7.77 -3.56 17.21
CA ASP A 240 -8.94 -3.44 18.06
C ASP A 240 -10.07 -2.73 17.31
N ASP A 241 -11.26 -2.66 17.89
CA ASP A 241 -12.39 -1.92 17.31
C ASP A 241 -12.23 -0.41 17.53
N PHE A 242 -11.42 0.20 16.68
CA PHE A 242 -11.29 1.65 16.60
C PHE A 242 -12.40 2.21 15.70
N LYS A 243 -13.64 2.11 16.15
CA LYS A 243 -14.86 2.32 15.38
C LYS A 243 -14.89 3.67 14.64
N GLU A 244 -14.57 4.77 15.32
CA GLU A 244 -14.64 6.11 14.71
C GLU A 244 -13.61 6.28 13.58
N VAL A 245 -12.40 5.77 13.78
CA VAL A 245 -11.33 5.79 12.76
C VAL A 245 -11.72 4.93 11.57
N ARG A 246 -12.22 3.71 11.83
CA ARG A 246 -12.65 2.76 10.81
C ARG A 246 -13.81 3.30 9.98
N LYS A 247 -14.86 3.82 10.63
CA LYS A 247 -16.04 4.41 9.94
C LYS A 247 -15.68 5.65 9.13
N SER A 248 -14.75 6.48 9.60
CA SER A 248 -14.23 7.61 8.83
C SER A 248 -13.52 7.15 7.56
N ALA A 249 -12.70 6.09 7.65
CA ALA A 249 -11.99 5.52 6.50
C ALA A 249 -12.96 4.87 5.48
N GLU A 250 -14.01 4.19 5.94
CA GLU A 250 -15.07 3.64 5.07
C GLU A 250 -15.78 4.74 4.26
N LYS A 251 -16.17 5.85 4.92
CA LYS A 251 -16.80 7.00 4.25
C LYS A 251 -15.88 7.60 3.18
N VAL A 252 -14.58 7.71 3.48
CA VAL A 252 -13.58 8.19 2.51
C VAL A 252 -13.50 7.26 1.31
N ALA A 253 -13.40 5.95 1.53
CA ALA A 253 -13.27 4.97 0.45
C ALA A 253 -14.46 5.00 -0.53
N LEU A 254 -15.68 5.03 0.00
CA LEU A 254 -16.91 5.14 -0.82
C LEU A 254 -16.99 6.49 -1.55
N LYS A 255 -16.65 7.59 -0.89
CA LYS A 255 -16.73 8.93 -1.49
C LYS A 255 -15.67 9.14 -2.58
N LEU A 256 -14.49 8.54 -2.45
CA LEU A 256 -13.47 8.51 -3.50
C LEU A 256 -13.88 7.70 -4.73
N GLY A 257 -14.85 6.80 -4.60
CA GLY A 257 -15.16 5.82 -5.64
C GLY A 257 -14.08 4.74 -5.77
N SER A 258 -13.48 4.34 -4.65
CA SER A 258 -12.53 3.21 -4.64
C SER A 258 -13.24 1.93 -5.09
N THR A 259 -12.55 1.09 -5.85
CA THR A 259 -13.02 -0.23 -6.31
C THR A 259 -12.06 -1.35 -5.91
N ASN A 260 -11.15 -1.06 -4.98
CA ASN A 260 -10.08 -1.97 -4.57
C ASN A 260 -9.68 -1.70 -3.12
N ALA A 261 -8.46 -2.09 -2.75
CA ALA A 261 -7.91 -1.80 -1.43
C ALA A 261 -7.52 -0.32 -1.28
N LEU A 262 -7.81 0.21 -0.11
CA LEU A 262 -7.42 1.56 0.31
C LEU A 262 -6.83 1.50 1.71
N ASN A 263 -5.76 2.25 1.94
CA ASN A 263 -5.17 2.41 3.26
C ASN A 263 -5.23 3.85 3.71
N VAL A 264 -6.01 4.14 4.76
CA VAL A 264 -6.18 5.48 5.33
C VAL A 264 -5.37 5.60 6.60
N GLN A 265 -4.59 6.67 6.72
CA GLN A 265 -3.79 6.99 7.89
C GLN A 265 -4.35 8.21 8.59
N ALA A 266 -4.50 8.10 9.91
CA ALA A 266 -5.11 9.14 10.71
C ALA A 266 -4.49 9.23 12.12
N LYS A 267 -4.68 10.36 12.77
CA LYS A 267 -4.54 10.52 14.22
C LYS A 267 -5.90 10.82 14.85
N LEU A 268 -6.02 10.54 16.13
CA LEU A 268 -7.17 10.91 16.93
C LEU A 268 -6.73 12.04 17.88
N ILE A 269 -7.24 13.25 17.66
CA ILE A 269 -6.91 14.43 18.44
C ILE A 269 -8.19 14.95 19.09
N ASN A 270 -8.26 14.96 20.41
CA ASN A 270 -9.45 15.36 21.17
C ASN A 270 -10.74 14.68 20.62
N ASP A 271 -10.68 13.35 20.47
CA ASP A 271 -11.74 12.49 19.92
C ASP A 271 -12.17 12.83 18.47
N ARG A 272 -11.40 13.64 17.75
CA ARG A 272 -11.62 13.95 16.36
C ARG A 272 -10.62 13.21 15.47
N VAL A 273 -11.13 12.52 14.47
CA VAL A 273 -10.28 11.87 13.46
C VAL A 273 -9.65 12.93 12.56
N LYS A 274 -8.34 12.90 12.42
CA LYS A 274 -7.54 13.75 11.53
C LYS A 274 -6.84 12.87 10.52
N ILE A 275 -7.36 12.80 9.30
CA ILE A 275 -6.75 12.04 8.20
C ILE A 275 -5.66 12.89 7.56
N PHE A 276 -4.46 12.33 7.44
CA PHE A 276 -3.29 13.04 6.91
C PHE A 276 -2.66 12.36 5.67
N GLU A 277 -3.08 11.11 5.34
CA GLU A 277 -2.59 10.38 4.18
C GLU A 277 -3.57 9.27 3.77
N ILE A 278 -3.73 9.11 2.46
CA ILE A 278 -4.48 8.01 1.85
C ILE A 278 -3.59 7.34 0.81
N ASN A 279 -3.44 6.02 0.94
CA ASN A 279 -2.70 5.23 -0.04
C ASN A 279 -3.70 4.37 -0.83
N PRO A 280 -3.82 4.53 -2.16
CA PRO A 280 -4.84 3.87 -2.98
C PRO A 280 -4.44 2.43 -3.34
N ARG A 281 -3.96 1.68 -2.36
CA ARG A 281 -3.41 0.34 -2.51
C ARG A 281 -3.38 -0.43 -1.19
N PHE A 282 -2.92 -1.65 -1.26
CA PHE A 282 -2.60 -2.47 -0.10
C PHE A 282 -1.54 -1.81 0.82
N SER A 283 -1.55 -2.16 2.08
CA SER A 283 -0.61 -1.62 3.06
C SER A 283 0.49 -2.63 3.42
N ALA A 284 1.63 -2.14 3.86
CA ALA A 284 2.67 -2.96 4.50
C ALA A 284 2.20 -3.72 5.76
N THR A 285 0.99 -3.43 6.26
CA THR A 285 0.37 -4.11 7.40
C THR A 285 -0.53 -5.29 7.01
N LEU A 286 -0.63 -5.62 5.72
CA LEU A 286 -1.44 -6.73 5.19
C LEU A 286 -1.32 -8.05 5.99
N PRO A 287 -0.11 -8.55 6.31
CA PRO A 287 0.00 -9.82 7.04
C PRO A 287 -0.63 -9.77 8.41
N ILE A 288 -0.59 -8.61 9.08
CA ILE A 288 -1.22 -8.42 10.40
C ILE A 288 -2.75 -8.51 10.26
N ARG A 289 -3.30 -7.84 9.24
CA ARG A 289 -4.73 -7.85 8.94
C ARG A 289 -5.22 -9.24 8.54
N ALA A 290 -4.45 -9.94 7.71
CA ALA A 290 -4.76 -11.31 7.29
C ALA A 290 -4.79 -12.29 8.47
N VAL A 291 -3.86 -12.17 9.42
CA VAL A 291 -3.85 -12.96 10.66
C VAL A 291 -5.03 -12.60 11.55
N ALA A 292 -5.42 -11.33 11.59
CA ALA A 292 -6.63 -10.91 12.32
C ALA A 292 -7.96 -11.38 11.67
N GLY A 293 -7.91 -11.93 10.45
CA GLY A 293 -9.09 -12.46 9.75
C GLY A 293 -9.47 -11.70 8.48
N ILE A 294 -8.85 -10.55 8.21
CA ILE A 294 -9.11 -9.72 7.01
C ILE A 294 -7.95 -9.89 6.01
N ASN A 295 -8.08 -10.84 5.10
CA ASN A 295 -7.10 -11.07 4.05
C ASN A 295 -7.45 -10.28 2.79
N GLU A 296 -7.06 -9.01 2.75
CA GLU A 296 -7.44 -8.06 1.68
C GLU A 296 -7.10 -8.56 0.26
N PRO A 297 -5.91 -9.12 -0.04
CA PRO A 297 -5.62 -9.65 -1.38
C PRO A 297 -6.56 -10.78 -1.81
N ASP A 298 -6.87 -11.73 -0.91
CA ASP A 298 -7.79 -12.83 -1.17
C ASP A 298 -9.23 -12.31 -1.41
N ILE A 299 -9.68 -11.35 -0.58
CA ILE A 299 -10.99 -10.70 -0.72
C ILE A 299 -11.12 -9.99 -2.07
N ILE A 300 -10.15 -9.17 -2.44
CA ILE A 300 -10.16 -8.43 -3.70
C ILE A 300 -10.12 -9.38 -4.89
N PHE A 301 -9.26 -10.41 -4.86
CA PHE A 301 -9.19 -11.40 -5.92
C PHE A 301 -10.54 -12.11 -6.12
N ARG A 302 -11.13 -12.64 -5.07
CA ARG A 302 -12.41 -13.38 -5.14
C ARG A 302 -13.54 -12.52 -5.67
N ASN A 303 -13.62 -11.26 -5.24
CA ASN A 303 -14.65 -10.36 -5.74
C ASN A 303 -14.44 -9.97 -7.21
N ASN A 304 -13.19 -9.64 -7.61
CA ASN A 304 -12.93 -9.16 -8.98
C ASN A 304 -12.88 -10.28 -10.01
N VAL A 305 -12.33 -11.45 -9.63
CA VAL A 305 -12.06 -12.57 -10.56
C VAL A 305 -13.16 -13.63 -10.51
N LEU A 306 -13.66 -13.97 -9.31
CA LEU A 306 -14.64 -15.05 -9.13
C LEU A 306 -16.07 -14.53 -8.92
N ASP A 307 -16.31 -13.23 -8.99
CA ASP A 307 -17.61 -12.60 -8.78
C ASP A 307 -18.26 -12.90 -7.41
N GLU A 308 -17.44 -13.28 -6.42
CA GLU A 308 -17.95 -13.58 -5.08
C GLU A 308 -18.40 -12.31 -4.35
N GLU A 309 -19.60 -12.34 -3.79
CA GLU A 309 -20.05 -11.31 -2.85
C GLU A 309 -19.46 -11.61 -1.47
N ILE A 310 -18.70 -10.65 -0.95
CA ILE A 310 -17.98 -10.78 0.32
C ILE A 310 -18.36 -9.63 1.24
N GLU A 311 -18.63 -9.96 2.49
CA GLU A 311 -18.81 -8.98 3.56
C GLU A 311 -18.23 -9.56 4.85
N ILE A 312 -17.20 -8.91 5.40
CA ILE A 312 -16.55 -9.31 6.64
C ILE A 312 -16.58 -8.11 7.59
N ASP A 313 -17.35 -8.21 8.64
CA ASP A 313 -17.61 -7.16 9.62
C ASP A 313 -16.90 -7.38 10.97
N SER A 314 -16.27 -8.54 11.15
CA SER A 314 -15.59 -8.93 12.39
C SER A 314 -14.18 -9.42 12.14
N TYR A 315 -13.31 -9.22 13.12
CA TYR A 315 -11.92 -9.67 13.11
C TYR A 315 -11.38 -9.85 14.52
N GLN A 316 -10.30 -10.61 14.64
CA GLN A 316 -9.67 -10.87 15.93
C GLN A 316 -8.88 -9.64 16.43
N LYS A 317 -9.05 -9.32 17.71
CA LYS A 317 -8.18 -8.37 18.41
C LYS A 317 -6.85 -9.04 18.69
N LEU A 318 -5.74 -8.37 18.35
CA LEU A 318 -4.41 -8.90 18.57
C LEU A 318 -3.36 -7.78 18.67
N VAL A 319 -2.22 -8.13 19.21
CA VAL A 319 -1.02 -7.29 19.21
C VAL A 319 0.02 -7.92 18.31
N CYS A 320 0.58 -7.14 17.41
CA CYS A 320 1.68 -7.54 16.57
C CYS A 320 2.95 -6.78 16.95
N MET A 321 4.03 -7.52 17.13
CA MET A 321 5.38 -7.01 17.32
C MET A 321 6.23 -7.52 16.17
N ARG A 322 6.74 -6.61 15.32
CA ARG A 322 7.65 -7.00 14.25
C ARG A 322 9.04 -7.23 14.78
N TYR A 323 9.67 -8.28 14.28
CA TYR A 323 11.07 -8.59 14.48
C TYR A 323 11.71 -8.93 13.13
N TRP A 324 13.01 -8.89 13.05
CA TRP A 324 13.75 -9.25 11.84
C TRP A 324 13.82 -10.77 11.72
N ASN A 325 13.59 -11.25 10.50
CA ASN A 325 13.83 -12.62 10.10
C ASN A 325 14.39 -12.62 8.67
N GLU A 326 15.31 -13.50 8.38
CA GLU A 326 16.10 -13.53 7.16
C GLU A 326 15.58 -14.58 6.20
N VAL A 327 15.80 -14.34 4.92
CA VAL A 327 15.64 -15.32 3.83
C VAL A 327 17.02 -15.64 3.30
N TYR A 328 17.37 -16.90 3.36
CA TYR A 328 18.65 -17.41 2.85
C TYR A 328 18.45 -18.01 1.46
N VAL A 329 19.35 -17.67 0.55
CA VAL A 329 19.36 -18.13 -0.83
C VAL A 329 20.76 -18.62 -1.15
N PRO A 330 20.96 -19.84 -1.75
CA PRO A 330 22.27 -20.26 -2.20
C PRO A 330 22.88 -19.22 -3.15
N TYR A 331 24.16 -18.92 -2.96
CA TYR A 331 24.83 -17.88 -3.74
C TYR A 331 24.74 -18.13 -5.26
N SER A 332 24.89 -19.39 -5.68
CA SER A 332 24.74 -19.81 -7.09
C SER A 332 23.33 -19.55 -7.65
N THR A 333 22.27 -19.70 -6.81
CA THR A 333 20.89 -19.37 -7.22
C THR A 333 20.74 -17.88 -7.45
N TYR A 334 21.32 -17.04 -6.58
CA TYR A 334 21.34 -15.59 -6.76
C TYR A 334 22.07 -15.17 -8.04
N GLU A 335 23.31 -15.69 -8.27
CA GLU A 335 24.07 -15.39 -9.50
C GLU A 335 23.32 -15.79 -10.76
N MET A 336 22.70 -16.98 -10.75
CA MET A 336 21.90 -17.45 -11.86
C MET A 336 20.70 -16.52 -12.10
N THR A 337 19.96 -16.14 -11.05
CA THR A 337 18.82 -15.23 -11.15
C THR A 337 19.24 -13.89 -11.72
N GLN A 338 20.37 -13.34 -11.24
CA GLN A 338 20.91 -12.08 -11.76
C GLN A 338 21.30 -12.16 -13.25
N LYS A 339 21.85 -13.28 -13.67
CA LYS A 339 22.31 -13.50 -15.06
C LYS A 339 21.17 -13.74 -16.04
N ILE A 340 20.20 -14.58 -15.68
CA ILE A 340 19.11 -15.01 -16.59
C ILE A 340 17.78 -14.29 -16.36
N GLY A 341 17.66 -13.54 -15.27
CA GLY A 341 16.48 -12.74 -14.93
C GLY A 341 15.28 -13.56 -14.43
N LYS A 342 15.41 -14.87 -14.21
CA LYS A 342 14.30 -15.75 -13.82
C LYS A 342 14.77 -16.79 -12.80
N VAL A 343 13.86 -17.22 -11.92
CA VAL A 343 14.06 -18.35 -10.99
C VAL A 343 12.73 -19.07 -10.76
N GLU A 344 12.74 -20.39 -10.87
CA GLU A 344 11.60 -21.24 -10.56
C GLU A 344 11.88 -22.04 -9.29
N LYS A 345 10.92 -22.05 -8.36
CA LYS A 345 11.00 -22.77 -7.07
C LYS A 345 12.37 -22.63 -6.41
N ALA A 346 12.76 -21.37 -6.14
CA ALA A 346 14.05 -21.08 -5.54
C ALA A 346 14.30 -21.93 -4.30
N ASN A 347 15.53 -22.44 -4.17
CA ASN A 347 16.00 -23.18 -3.00
C ASN A 347 16.26 -22.22 -1.83
N SER A 348 15.24 -21.42 -1.46
CA SER A 348 15.33 -20.47 -0.37
C SER A 348 14.74 -21.06 0.91
N PHE A 349 15.32 -20.70 2.05
CA PHE A 349 14.82 -21.13 3.35
C PHE A 349 14.85 -19.99 4.37
N THR A 350 14.08 -20.14 5.42
CA THR A 350 14.13 -19.29 6.62
C THR A 350 14.49 -20.17 7.80
N VAL A 351 15.19 -19.63 8.77
CA VAL A 351 15.49 -20.33 10.03
C VAL A 351 14.43 -19.91 11.04
N ASP A 352 13.86 -20.88 11.73
CA ASP A 352 13.03 -20.63 12.89
C ASP A 352 13.94 -20.60 14.11
N TYR A 353 14.10 -19.41 14.68
CA TYR A 353 15.02 -19.19 15.81
C TYR A 353 14.34 -19.33 17.17
N PHE A 354 13.01 -19.49 17.23
CA PHE A 354 12.22 -19.52 18.45
C PHE A 354 11.23 -20.69 18.50
#